data_9aa99f1084bb570534a28c02dbc001ac
#
_entry.id   9aa99f1084bb570534a28c02dbc001ac
#
_cell.length_a   1.000
_cell.length_b   1.000
_cell.length_c   1.000
_cell.angle_alpha   90.00
_cell.angle_beta   90.00
_cell.angle_gamma   90.00
#
_symmetry.space_group_name_H-M   'P 1'
#
loop_
_entity.id
_entity.type
_entity.pdbx_description
1 polymer ?
#
loop_
_entity_poly.entity_id
_entity_poly.type
_entity_poly.pdbx_seq_one_letter_code
_entity_poly.pdbx_strand_id
1 'polypeptide(L)'
;MYLLDTNVVSELRKPRPHGAVVAWIEGIPDADLYLCAVTLGEIQADIEITREQNALKAAELEAWAEQLAASYNVLPMDAAIFRLWAKLMHRQSDTIYEDAMIAACAQKHKLTVVTRNVGDFAHFQVPLFNPFKN
;
A
#
# COMPACT_ATOMS: atom_id res chain seq x y z
N MET A 1 12.10 7.37 -4.68
CA MET A 1 10.75 7.55 -4.14
C MET A 1 9.99 6.23 -4.16
N TYR A 2 9.17 6.01 -3.14
CA TYR A 2 8.66 4.68 -2.82
C TYR A 2 7.17 4.70 -2.62
N LEU A 3 6.48 3.73 -3.22
CA LEU A 3 5.04 3.49 -3.03
C LEU A 3 4.89 2.26 -2.14
N LEU A 4 4.34 2.46 -0.94
CA LEU A 4 4.22 1.38 0.04
C LEU A 4 2.98 0.53 -0.25
N ASP A 5 3.17 -0.78 -0.38
CA ASP A 5 2.06 -1.72 -0.46
C ASP A 5 1.38 -1.85 0.90
N THR A 6 0.12 -2.25 0.88
CA THR A 6 -0.70 -2.36 2.09
C THR A 6 -0.06 -3.24 3.17
N ASN A 7 0.60 -4.33 2.78
CA ASN A 7 1.24 -5.23 3.75
C ASN A 7 2.39 -4.57 4.52
N VAL A 8 3.10 -3.63 3.90
CA VAL A 8 4.17 -2.87 4.56
C VAL A 8 3.57 -1.88 5.56
N VAL A 9 2.53 -1.16 5.14
CA VAL A 9 1.84 -0.19 5.98
C VAL A 9 1.21 -0.88 7.19
N SER A 10 0.54 -2.01 6.96
CA SER A 10 -0.11 -2.78 8.03
C SER A 10 0.90 -3.34 9.05
N GLU A 11 2.12 -3.65 8.59
CA GLU A 11 3.17 -4.11 9.50
C GLU A 11 3.50 -3.05 10.54
N LEU A 12 3.49 -1.79 10.16
CA LEU A 12 3.88 -0.69 11.04
C LEU A 12 2.92 -0.47 12.23
N ARG A 13 1.67 -0.92 12.13
CA ARG A 13 0.70 -0.76 13.22
C ARG A 13 0.74 -1.90 14.24
N LYS A 14 1.47 -2.96 13.97
CA LYS A 14 1.58 -4.09 14.91
C LYS A 14 2.30 -3.64 16.19
N PRO A 15 1.97 -4.22 17.37
CA PRO A 15 2.68 -3.89 18.60
C PRO A 15 4.18 -4.15 18.52
N ARG A 16 4.58 -5.16 17.74
CA ARG A 16 6.00 -5.50 17.52
C ARG A 16 6.26 -5.61 16.03
N PRO A 17 6.37 -4.47 15.33
CA PRO A 17 6.60 -4.50 13.90
C PRO A 17 7.97 -5.09 13.56
N HIS A 18 8.08 -5.64 12.37
CA HIS A 18 9.31 -6.25 11.88
C HIS A 18 10.45 -5.23 11.89
N GLY A 19 11.54 -5.56 12.58
CA GLY A 19 12.65 -4.62 12.80
C GLY A 19 13.29 -4.08 11.53
N ALA A 20 13.45 -4.91 10.51
CA ALA A 20 14.03 -4.47 9.24
C ALA A 20 13.15 -3.46 8.53
N VAL A 21 11.82 -3.63 8.58
CA VAL A 21 10.85 -2.70 7.98
C VAL A 21 10.93 -1.34 8.68
N VAL A 22 10.90 -1.36 10.01
CA VAL A 22 10.97 -0.13 10.81
C VAL A 22 12.28 0.62 10.52
N ALA A 23 13.40 -0.09 10.53
CA ALA A 23 14.70 0.52 10.29
C ALA A 23 14.79 1.14 8.90
N TRP A 24 14.23 0.46 7.89
CA TRP A 24 14.25 0.96 6.53
C TRP A 24 13.41 2.24 6.41
N ILE A 25 12.19 2.23 6.94
CA ILE A 25 11.28 3.38 6.86
C ILE A 25 11.84 4.60 7.58
N GLU A 26 12.42 4.39 8.75
CA GLU A 26 13.02 5.49 9.53
C GLU A 26 14.16 6.17 8.77
N GLY A 27 14.82 5.45 7.87
CA GLY A 27 15.90 5.99 7.05
C GLY A 27 15.43 6.74 5.80
N ILE A 28 14.13 6.76 5.50
CA ILE A 28 13.60 7.39 4.29
C ILE A 28 12.88 8.68 4.66
N PRO A 29 13.17 9.82 4.01
CA PRO A 29 12.42 11.05 4.24
C PRO A 29 10.94 10.87 3.94
N ASP A 30 10.07 11.44 4.77
CA ASP A 30 8.61 11.35 4.60
C ASP A 30 8.16 11.82 3.22
N ALA A 31 8.82 12.83 2.67
CA ALA A 31 8.50 13.36 1.34
C ALA A 31 8.69 12.33 0.22
N ASP A 32 9.47 11.28 0.47
CA ASP A 32 9.75 10.22 -0.51
C ASP A 32 8.87 8.99 -0.33
N LEU A 33 7.94 9.02 0.62
CA LEU A 33 7.03 7.90 0.90
C LEU A 33 5.62 8.23 0.44
N TYR A 34 5.06 7.33 -0.36
CA TYR A 34 3.76 7.50 -1.01
C TYR A 34 2.86 6.31 -0.73
N LEU A 35 1.55 6.56 -0.71
CA LEU A 35 0.51 5.54 -0.65
C LEU A 35 -0.42 5.71 -1.85
N CYS A 36 -0.91 4.59 -2.37
CA CYS A 36 -2.01 4.62 -3.33
C CYS A 36 -3.33 4.74 -2.55
N ALA A 37 -4.29 5.48 -3.10
CA ALA A 37 -5.61 5.61 -2.48
C ALA A 37 -6.28 4.25 -2.23
N VAL A 38 -6.01 3.23 -3.07
CA VAL A 38 -6.55 1.88 -2.88
C VAL A 38 -6.12 1.27 -1.55
N THR A 39 -4.91 1.58 -1.07
CA THR A 39 -4.43 1.09 0.22
C THR A 39 -5.31 1.58 1.36
N LEU A 40 -5.72 2.85 1.32
CA LEU A 40 -6.64 3.38 2.34
C LEU A 40 -8.02 2.72 2.25
N GLY A 41 -8.45 2.39 1.03
CA GLY A 41 -9.70 1.64 0.84
C GLY A 41 -9.64 0.25 1.43
N GLU A 42 -8.54 -0.48 1.23
CA GLU A 42 -8.32 -1.80 1.81
C GLU A 42 -8.32 -1.73 3.35
N ILE A 43 -7.63 -0.74 3.91
CA ILE A 43 -7.57 -0.55 5.36
C ILE A 43 -8.97 -0.25 5.89
N GLN A 44 -9.73 0.62 5.23
CA GLN A 44 -11.08 0.95 5.66
C GLN A 44 -12.01 -0.26 5.62
N ALA A 45 -11.89 -1.10 4.59
CA ALA A 45 -12.68 -2.33 4.49
C ALA A 45 -12.41 -3.24 5.70
N ASP A 46 -11.17 -3.38 6.10
CA ASP A 46 -10.80 -4.18 7.28
C ASP A 46 -11.33 -3.55 8.57
N ILE A 47 -11.34 -2.23 8.66
CA ILE A 47 -11.91 -1.51 9.81
C ILE A 47 -13.40 -1.83 9.95
N GLU A 48 -14.16 -1.83 8.84
CA GLU A 48 -15.58 -2.13 8.91
C GLU A 48 -15.86 -3.56 9.35
N ILE A 49 -15.05 -4.51 8.89
CA ILE A 49 -15.14 -5.91 9.36
C ILE A 49 -14.87 -5.98 10.88
N THR A 50 -13.84 -5.29 11.34
CA THR A 50 -13.48 -5.25 12.76
C THR A 50 -14.61 -4.61 13.57
N ARG A 51 -15.27 -3.58 13.04
CA ARG A 51 -16.33 -2.86 13.73
C ARG A 51 -17.51 -3.76 14.08
N GLU A 52 -17.80 -4.76 13.27
CA GLU A 52 -18.85 -5.74 13.54
C GLU A 52 -18.59 -6.54 14.82
N GLN A 53 -17.33 -6.71 15.19
CA GLN A 53 -16.92 -7.56 16.32
C GLN A 53 -16.39 -6.76 17.50
N ASN A 54 -15.76 -5.61 17.26
CA ASN A 54 -15.10 -4.83 18.29
C ASN A 54 -15.04 -3.36 17.88
N ALA A 55 -16.04 -2.59 18.36
CA ALA A 55 -16.16 -1.17 18.01
C ALA A 55 -14.98 -0.32 18.51
N LEU A 56 -14.43 -0.66 19.70
CA LEU A 56 -13.28 0.08 20.24
C LEU A 56 -12.04 -0.13 19.41
N LYS A 57 -11.79 -1.36 18.99
CA LYS A 57 -10.67 -1.68 18.13
C LYS A 57 -10.80 -0.98 16.78
N ALA A 58 -11.98 -0.98 16.20
CA ALA A 58 -12.24 -0.30 14.94
C ALA A 58 -11.99 1.21 15.05
N ALA A 59 -12.37 1.83 16.17
CA ALA A 59 -12.11 3.26 16.39
C ALA A 59 -10.61 3.56 16.47
N GLU A 60 -9.84 2.70 17.11
CA GLU A 60 -8.38 2.84 17.16
C GLU A 60 -7.74 2.74 15.78
N LEU A 61 -8.21 1.77 14.98
CA LEU A 61 -7.70 1.58 13.62
C LEU A 61 -8.09 2.76 12.72
N GLU A 62 -9.28 3.31 12.91
CA GLU A 62 -9.73 4.46 12.14
C GLU A 62 -8.88 5.69 12.44
N ALA A 63 -8.58 5.94 13.71
CA ALA A 63 -7.68 7.03 14.08
C ALA A 63 -6.29 6.86 13.47
N TRP A 64 -5.77 5.64 13.47
CA TRP A 64 -4.49 5.33 12.82
C TRP A 64 -4.54 5.57 11.32
N ALA A 65 -5.62 5.16 10.65
CA ALA A 65 -5.78 5.34 9.20
C ALA A 65 -5.85 6.83 8.83
N GLU A 66 -6.53 7.65 9.64
CA GLU A 66 -6.59 9.09 9.45
C GLU A 66 -5.21 9.73 9.57
N GLN A 67 -4.45 9.32 10.57
CA GLN A 67 -3.08 9.78 10.78
C GLN A 67 -2.18 9.39 9.60
N LEU A 68 -2.33 8.16 9.12
CA LEU A 68 -1.57 7.66 7.98
C LEU A 68 -1.84 8.53 6.73
N ALA A 69 -3.11 8.83 6.46
CA ALA A 69 -3.49 9.65 5.32
C ALA A 69 -2.95 11.08 5.42
N ALA A 70 -2.79 11.59 6.63
CA ALA A 70 -2.26 12.94 6.87
C ALA A 70 -0.73 12.98 6.79
N SER A 71 -0.05 11.87 7.08
CA SER A 71 1.41 11.81 7.20
C SER A 71 2.13 11.49 5.90
N TYR A 72 1.53 10.66 5.05
CA TYR A 72 2.15 10.23 3.80
C TYR A 72 1.51 10.93 2.60
N ASN A 73 2.24 10.93 1.48
CA ASN A 73 1.72 11.45 0.21
C ASN A 73 0.75 10.42 -0.37
N VAL A 74 -0.54 10.73 -0.41
CA VAL A 74 -1.55 9.82 -0.94
C VAL A 74 -1.83 10.16 -2.40
N LEU A 75 -1.65 9.18 -3.30
CA LEU A 75 -1.88 9.34 -4.72
C LEU A 75 -3.28 8.88 -5.07
N PRO A 76 -4.09 9.72 -5.73
CA PRO A 76 -5.45 9.33 -6.13
C PRO A 76 -5.43 8.35 -7.29
N MET A 77 -6.51 7.59 -7.43
CA MET A 77 -6.76 6.76 -8.60
C MET A 77 -7.51 7.61 -9.64
N ASP A 78 -6.78 8.36 -10.43
CA ASP A 78 -7.37 9.22 -11.47
C ASP A 78 -7.70 8.43 -12.75
N ALA A 79 -8.26 9.11 -13.74
CA ALA A 79 -8.67 8.48 -15.00
C ALA A 79 -7.49 7.83 -15.73
N ALA A 80 -6.33 8.50 -15.75
CA ALA A 80 -5.14 7.98 -16.44
C ALA A 80 -4.65 6.69 -15.77
N ILE A 81 -4.65 6.66 -14.44
CA ILE A 81 -4.22 5.47 -13.68
C ILE A 81 -5.21 4.33 -13.87
N PHE A 82 -6.53 4.59 -13.86
CA PHE A 82 -7.51 3.53 -14.13
C PHE A 82 -7.39 2.97 -15.55
N ARG A 83 -7.09 3.80 -16.52
CA ARG A 83 -6.87 3.30 -17.88
C ARG A 83 -5.63 2.41 -17.96
N LEU A 84 -4.57 2.79 -17.26
CA LEU A 84 -3.36 1.99 -17.14
C LEU A 84 -3.63 0.67 -16.39
N TRP A 85 -4.37 0.75 -15.28
CA TRP A 85 -4.80 -0.42 -14.53
C TRP A 85 -5.55 -1.42 -15.41
N ALA A 86 -6.47 -0.95 -16.25
CA ALA A 86 -7.22 -1.80 -17.16
C ALA A 86 -6.29 -2.54 -18.13
N LYS A 87 -5.23 -1.87 -18.60
CA LYS A 87 -4.23 -2.50 -19.47
C LYS A 87 -3.47 -3.59 -18.73
N LEU A 88 -3.08 -3.33 -17.47
CA LEU A 88 -2.37 -4.30 -16.65
C LEU A 88 -3.25 -5.51 -16.30
N MET A 89 -4.56 -5.29 -16.14
CA MET A 89 -5.51 -6.35 -15.81
C MET A 89 -5.88 -7.23 -17.00
N HIS A 90 -5.56 -6.82 -18.22
CA HIS A 90 -5.94 -7.58 -19.41
C HIS A 90 -5.40 -9.00 -19.35
N ARG A 91 -6.29 -9.99 -19.37
CA ARG A 91 -6.00 -11.43 -19.27
C ARG A 91 -5.38 -11.85 -17.95
N GLN A 92 -5.58 -11.06 -16.89
CA GLN A 92 -5.13 -11.41 -15.54
C GLN A 92 -6.31 -11.86 -14.69
N SER A 93 -6.00 -12.59 -13.61
CA SER A 93 -7.00 -13.01 -12.63
C SER A 93 -7.54 -11.83 -11.84
N ASP A 94 -8.82 -11.88 -11.49
CA ASP A 94 -9.44 -10.85 -10.64
C ASP A 94 -8.82 -10.76 -9.24
N THR A 95 -8.06 -11.77 -8.84
CA THR A 95 -7.42 -11.78 -7.52
C THR A 95 -6.30 -10.73 -7.37
N ILE A 96 -5.88 -10.08 -8.47
CA ILE A 96 -4.80 -9.10 -8.42
C ILE A 96 -5.28 -7.66 -8.66
N TYR A 97 -6.57 -7.37 -8.45
CA TYR A 97 -7.12 -6.03 -8.66
C TYR A 97 -6.33 -4.94 -7.93
N GLU A 98 -6.13 -5.12 -6.62
CA GLU A 98 -5.47 -4.11 -5.80
C GLU A 98 -3.98 -4.01 -6.15
N ASP A 99 -3.32 -5.14 -6.37
CA ASP A 99 -1.91 -5.14 -6.76
C ASP A 99 -1.71 -4.42 -8.09
N ALA A 100 -2.61 -4.64 -9.05
CA ALA A 100 -2.56 -3.95 -10.35
C ALA A 100 -2.81 -2.45 -10.20
N MET A 101 -3.68 -2.03 -9.26
CA MET A 101 -3.90 -0.62 -8.97
C MET A 101 -2.65 0.05 -8.42
N ILE A 102 -1.99 -0.61 -7.48
CA ILE A 102 -0.73 -0.13 -6.91
C ILE A 102 0.35 -0.06 -7.99
N ALA A 103 0.45 -1.09 -8.83
CA ALA A 103 1.41 -1.11 -9.94
C ALA A 103 1.15 0.02 -10.94
N ALA A 104 -0.11 0.29 -11.26
CA ALA A 104 -0.48 1.38 -12.17
C ALA A 104 -0.09 2.74 -11.59
N CYS A 105 -0.33 2.97 -10.29
CA CYS A 105 0.14 4.16 -9.59
C CYS A 105 1.66 4.31 -9.69
N ALA A 106 2.37 3.23 -9.42
CA ALA A 106 3.84 3.24 -9.45
C ALA A 106 4.38 3.54 -10.84
N GLN A 107 3.78 2.96 -11.87
CA GLN A 107 4.21 3.23 -13.26
C GLN A 107 3.97 4.69 -13.65
N LYS A 108 2.79 5.20 -13.32
CA LYS A 108 2.42 6.59 -13.64
C LYS A 108 3.37 7.59 -12.99
N HIS A 109 3.71 7.36 -11.73
CA HIS A 109 4.52 8.29 -10.95
C HIS A 109 6.00 7.89 -10.86
N LYS A 110 6.39 6.82 -11.56
CA LYS A 110 7.78 6.32 -11.61
C LYS A 110 8.35 6.03 -10.21
N LEU A 111 7.58 5.27 -9.43
CA LEU A 111 7.94 4.91 -8.06
C LEU A 111 8.36 3.45 -7.97
N THR A 112 9.18 3.14 -6.97
CA THR A 112 9.49 1.76 -6.59
C THR A 112 8.39 1.25 -5.66
N VAL A 113 7.81 0.09 -5.97
CA VAL A 113 6.83 -0.55 -5.09
C VAL A 113 7.56 -1.26 -3.97
N VAL A 114 7.21 -0.94 -2.74
CA VAL A 114 7.77 -1.54 -1.54
C VAL A 114 6.77 -2.56 -1.02
N THR A 115 7.11 -3.83 -1.08
CA THR A 115 6.19 -4.92 -0.79
C THR A 115 6.91 -6.15 -0.24
N ARG A 116 6.22 -6.91 0.61
CA ARG A 116 6.66 -8.23 1.02
C ARG A 116 6.50 -9.24 -0.12
N ASN A 117 5.48 -9.04 -0.96
CA ASN A 117 5.05 -10.00 -1.98
C ASN A 117 5.58 -9.65 -3.36
N VAL A 118 6.90 -9.58 -3.51
CA VAL A 118 7.53 -9.18 -4.79
C VAL A 118 7.10 -10.07 -5.95
N GLY A 119 6.83 -11.36 -5.70
CA GLY A 119 6.35 -12.28 -6.73
C GLY A 119 5.02 -11.87 -7.35
N ASP A 120 4.13 -11.28 -6.55
CA ASP A 120 2.82 -10.85 -7.02
C ASP A 120 2.90 -9.65 -7.98
N PHE A 121 3.99 -8.90 -7.93
CA PHE A 121 4.21 -7.71 -8.76
C PHE A 121 5.20 -7.95 -9.91
N ALA A 122 5.84 -9.10 -9.95
CA ALA A 122 6.96 -9.32 -10.88
C ALA A 122 6.60 -9.11 -12.35
N HIS A 123 5.36 -9.41 -12.75
CA HIS A 123 4.92 -9.28 -14.13
C HIS A 123 4.39 -7.89 -14.50
N PHE A 124 4.36 -6.95 -13.56
CA PHE A 124 3.85 -5.59 -13.82
C PHE A 124 4.95 -4.62 -14.30
N GLN A 125 6.19 -5.05 -14.39
CA GLN A 125 7.29 -4.21 -14.89
C GLN A 125 7.45 -2.91 -14.10
N VAL A 126 7.46 -3.01 -12.77
CA VAL A 126 7.77 -1.90 -11.86
C VAL A 126 8.99 -2.26 -11.02
N PRO A 127 9.80 -1.28 -10.60
CA PRO A 127 10.86 -1.55 -9.63
C PRO A 127 10.26 -2.01 -8.32
N LEU A 128 10.88 -3.02 -7.69
CA LEU A 128 10.38 -3.64 -6.47
C LEU A 128 11.45 -3.62 -5.38
N PHE A 129 11.01 -3.47 -4.13
CA PHE A 129 11.88 -3.58 -2.98
C PHE A 129 11.15 -4.26 -1.84
N ASN A 130 11.79 -5.26 -1.21
CA ASN A 130 11.23 -5.98 -0.06
C ASN A 130 11.96 -5.53 1.21
N PRO A 131 11.35 -4.69 2.07
CA PRO A 131 12.00 -4.20 3.28
C PRO A 131 12.07 -5.25 4.39
N PHE A 132 11.38 -6.39 4.24
CA PHE A 132 11.44 -7.48 5.20
C PHE A 132 12.72 -8.31 5.09
N LYS A 133 13.44 -8.18 3.99
CA LYS A 133 14.71 -8.86 3.75
C LYS A 133 15.86 -7.88 3.86
N ASN A 134 16.83 -8.23 4.65
CA ASN A 134 18.07 -7.46 4.80
C ASN A 134 19.18 -8.03 3.96
#